data_c7795ea23ecddd404ad1bf70f57840ba
#
_entry.id   c7795ea23ecddd404ad1bf70f57840ba
#
_cell.length_a   1.000
_cell.length_b   1.000
_cell.length_c   1.000
_cell.angle_alpha   90.00
_cell.angle_beta   90.00
_cell.angle_gamma   90.00
#
_symmetry.space_group_name_H-M   'P 1'
#
loop_
_entity.id
_entity.type
_entity.pdbx_description
1 polymer ?
#
loop_
_entity_poly.entity_id
_entity_poly.type
_entity_poly.pdbx_seq_one_letter_code
_entity_poly.pdbx_strand_id
1 'polypeptide(L)'
;MIRIGPAGFGGEAIEGLQRIKQAGLDAAEVEFTYGVRMLNDKAKEIGLLAKKLGISLSVHAPYYINLASEDKTKITASKKRILDSCERAHFLGAGAKAAVVFHAAYYGKIPHENCYELVKEAIVEMQKTISKNKWNSVLAPETTGKKSQFGTVDELLKLSKETGCWLCVDFAHLLARNNHIEYKALFEKLKHSAPKHIPCHFSGIEWTDAGERRHLLTKEQDIKELLSWVKKYNLDMNIINESPDPLGDSIKTAKILKSIK
;
A
#
# COMPACT_ATOMS: atom_id res chain seq x y z
N MET A 1 15.48 6.27 -0.92
CA MET A 1 15.46 5.56 -2.24
C MET A 1 14.04 5.63 -2.80
N ILE A 2 13.88 5.79 -4.13
CA ILE A 2 12.56 5.80 -4.78
C ILE A 2 12.52 4.63 -5.74
N ARG A 3 11.54 3.73 -5.57
CA ARG A 3 11.25 2.62 -6.49
C ARG A 3 9.87 2.84 -7.07
N ILE A 4 9.69 2.43 -8.33
CA ILE A 4 8.45 2.66 -9.08
C ILE A 4 8.01 1.34 -9.72
N GLY A 5 6.71 1.08 -9.65
CA GLY A 5 6.13 -0.09 -10.29
C GLY A 5 4.60 -0.09 -10.35
N PRO A 6 4.03 -1.06 -11.07
CA PRO A 6 2.59 -1.19 -11.24
C PRO A 6 1.93 -1.97 -10.09
N ALA A 7 0.65 -1.71 -9.87
CA ALA A 7 -0.28 -2.62 -9.23
C ALA A 7 -0.57 -3.79 -10.19
N GLY A 8 -0.36 -5.01 -9.70
CA GLY A 8 -0.48 -6.22 -10.49
C GLY A 8 0.66 -6.47 -11.50
N PHE A 9 0.64 -7.64 -12.08
CA PHE A 9 1.64 -8.08 -13.08
C PHE A 9 1.16 -7.95 -14.53
N GLY A 10 -0.08 -7.55 -14.76
CA GLY A 10 -0.66 -7.47 -16.10
C GLY A 10 -0.74 -8.83 -16.82
N GLY A 11 -1.07 -9.90 -16.09
CA GLY A 11 -1.15 -11.28 -16.59
C GLY A 11 -0.34 -12.26 -15.72
N GLU A 12 0.25 -13.29 -16.33
CA GLU A 12 1.06 -14.27 -15.61
C GLU A 12 2.26 -13.62 -14.91
N ALA A 13 2.48 -13.98 -13.64
CA ALA A 13 3.41 -13.28 -12.76
C ALA A 13 4.87 -13.33 -13.23
N ILE A 14 5.33 -14.47 -13.76
CA ILE A 14 6.71 -14.63 -14.24
C ILE A 14 6.99 -13.72 -15.43
N GLU A 15 6.10 -13.75 -16.42
CA GLU A 15 6.19 -12.89 -17.62
C GLU A 15 6.01 -11.42 -17.25
N GLY A 16 5.09 -11.14 -16.31
CA GLY A 16 4.87 -9.79 -15.80
C GLY A 16 6.10 -9.18 -15.15
N LEU A 17 6.80 -9.93 -14.30
CA LEU A 17 8.06 -9.49 -13.69
C LEU A 17 9.14 -9.22 -14.73
N GLN A 18 9.22 -10.03 -15.78
CA GLN A 18 10.16 -9.81 -16.88
C GLN A 18 9.84 -8.51 -17.63
N ARG A 19 8.54 -8.26 -17.95
CA ARG A 19 8.11 -7.01 -18.58
C ARG A 19 8.41 -5.78 -17.70
N ILE A 20 8.13 -5.87 -16.40
CA ILE A 20 8.43 -4.80 -15.42
C ILE A 20 9.94 -4.51 -15.43
N LYS A 21 10.79 -5.53 -15.41
CA LYS A 21 12.24 -5.34 -15.49
C LYS A 21 12.71 -4.74 -16.80
N GLN A 22 12.19 -5.22 -17.94
CA GLN A 22 12.49 -4.67 -19.27
C GLN A 22 12.08 -3.22 -19.41
N ALA A 23 10.99 -2.82 -18.74
CA ALA A 23 10.52 -1.43 -18.67
C ALA A 23 11.42 -0.53 -17.76
N GLY A 24 12.43 -1.11 -17.09
CA GLY A 24 13.33 -0.37 -16.21
C GLY A 24 12.71 0.00 -14.86
N LEU A 25 11.69 -0.74 -14.43
CA LEU A 25 11.01 -0.58 -13.15
C LEU A 25 11.60 -1.52 -12.09
N ASP A 26 11.43 -1.19 -10.82
CA ASP A 26 12.08 -1.85 -9.69
C ASP A 26 11.16 -2.12 -8.49
N ALA A 27 9.85 -1.93 -8.66
CA ALA A 27 8.80 -2.33 -7.72
C ALA A 27 7.61 -2.97 -8.44
N ALA A 28 6.79 -3.72 -7.71
CA ALA A 28 5.45 -4.13 -8.11
C ALA A 28 4.64 -4.54 -6.88
N GLU A 29 3.31 -4.50 -7.00
CA GLU A 29 2.41 -4.97 -5.95
C GLU A 29 1.59 -6.16 -6.43
N VAL A 30 1.42 -7.15 -5.55
CA VAL A 30 0.58 -8.33 -5.81
C VAL A 30 -0.82 -8.06 -5.30
N GLU A 31 -1.81 -8.07 -6.20
CA GLU A 31 -3.20 -7.75 -5.88
C GLU A 31 -4.03 -9.01 -5.55
N PHE A 32 -4.45 -9.16 -4.30
CA PHE A 32 -5.31 -10.29 -3.88
C PHE A 32 -6.81 -9.95 -3.89
N THR A 33 -7.23 -8.99 -4.63
CA THR A 33 -8.58 -8.44 -4.79
C THR A 33 -9.74 -9.17 -4.09
N TYR A 34 -10.03 -10.43 -4.49
CA TYR A 34 -11.17 -11.23 -3.99
C TYR A 34 -10.77 -12.36 -3.05
N GLY A 35 -9.48 -12.56 -2.80
CA GLY A 35 -8.99 -13.59 -1.88
C GLY A 35 -7.59 -14.10 -2.23
N VAL A 36 -6.91 -14.64 -1.23
CA VAL A 36 -5.55 -15.16 -1.36
C VAL A 36 -5.59 -16.58 -1.94
N ARG A 37 -5.51 -16.70 -3.26
CA ARG A 37 -5.52 -17.99 -3.97
C ARG A 37 -4.13 -18.51 -4.31
N MET A 38 -3.10 -17.67 -4.23
CA MET A 38 -1.72 -18.04 -4.51
C MET A 38 -1.22 -19.02 -3.45
N LEU A 39 -0.60 -20.12 -3.87
CA LEU A 39 0.04 -21.09 -2.97
C LEU A 39 1.43 -20.61 -2.56
N ASN A 40 1.95 -21.14 -1.44
CA ASN A 40 3.26 -20.77 -0.90
C ASN A 40 4.41 -21.04 -1.87
N ASP A 41 4.37 -22.18 -2.58
CA ASP A 41 5.43 -22.54 -3.54
C ASP A 41 5.46 -21.55 -4.71
N LYS A 42 4.28 -21.13 -5.21
CA LYS A 42 4.19 -20.12 -6.27
C LYS A 42 4.66 -18.74 -5.77
N ALA A 43 4.29 -18.34 -4.55
CA ALA A 43 4.77 -17.11 -3.95
C ALA A 43 6.31 -17.12 -3.80
N LYS A 44 6.90 -18.25 -3.39
CA LYS A 44 8.36 -18.42 -3.28
C LYS A 44 9.06 -18.34 -4.64
N GLU A 45 8.51 -18.99 -5.67
CA GLU A 45 9.02 -18.91 -7.05
C GLU A 45 9.07 -17.46 -7.54
N ILE A 46 7.93 -16.76 -7.42
CA ILE A 46 7.80 -15.36 -7.82
C ILE A 46 8.78 -14.46 -7.03
N GLY A 47 8.86 -14.64 -5.70
CA GLY A 47 9.75 -13.87 -4.85
C GLY A 47 11.23 -14.06 -5.20
N LEU A 48 11.66 -15.29 -5.48
CA LEU A 48 13.04 -15.57 -5.90
C LEU A 48 13.36 -14.93 -7.24
N LEU A 49 12.43 -14.96 -8.20
CA LEU A 49 12.59 -14.28 -9.47
C LEU A 49 12.65 -12.77 -9.31
N ALA A 50 11.72 -12.18 -8.55
CA ALA A 50 11.71 -10.74 -8.27
C ALA A 50 13.02 -10.28 -7.64
N LYS A 51 13.53 -11.03 -6.65
CA LYS A 51 14.85 -10.78 -6.03
C LYS A 51 15.98 -10.83 -7.06
N LYS A 52 16.01 -11.84 -7.95
CA LYS A 52 17.01 -11.95 -9.02
C LYS A 52 16.96 -10.76 -9.99
N LEU A 53 15.76 -10.27 -10.27
CA LEU A 53 15.53 -9.11 -11.15
C LEU A 53 15.74 -7.76 -10.44
N GLY A 54 15.91 -7.73 -9.12
CA GLY A 54 16.02 -6.50 -8.33
C GLY A 54 14.70 -5.75 -8.21
N ILE A 55 13.56 -6.45 -8.20
CA ILE A 55 12.22 -5.89 -8.06
C ILE A 55 11.75 -6.07 -6.62
N SER A 56 11.36 -4.98 -5.95
CA SER A 56 10.74 -5.00 -4.63
C SER A 56 9.26 -5.34 -4.75
N LEU A 57 8.77 -6.32 -3.97
CA LEU A 57 7.37 -6.71 -3.97
C LEU A 57 6.69 -6.26 -2.67
N SER A 58 5.48 -5.70 -2.82
CA SER A 58 4.46 -5.54 -1.80
C SER A 58 3.24 -6.39 -2.15
N VAL A 59 2.29 -6.44 -1.25
CA VAL A 59 1.04 -7.20 -1.41
C VAL A 59 -0.12 -6.32 -0.98
N HIS A 60 -1.14 -6.19 -1.82
CA HIS A 60 -2.43 -5.66 -1.40
C HIS A 60 -3.36 -6.81 -0.97
N ALA A 61 -3.87 -6.73 0.25
CA ALA A 61 -4.80 -7.72 0.79
C ALA A 61 -6.20 -7.58 0.17
N PRO A 62 -7.08 -8.62 0.26
CA PRO A 62 -8.41 -8.56 -0.33
C PRO A 62 -9.28 -7.40 0.17
N TYR A 63 -10.21 -6.94 -0.67
CA TYR A 63 -11.07 -5.77 -0.39
C TYR A 63 -12.00 -5.90 0.83
N TYR A 64 -12.50 -7.09 1.15
CA TYR A 64 -13.53 -7.28 2.18
C TYR A 64 -12.96 -7.34 3.59
N ILE A 65 -12.29 -6.24 4.00
CA ILE A 65 -11.69 -6.08 5.33
C ILE A 65 -12.45 -4.99 6.10
N ASN A 66 -12.81 -5.30 7.35
CA ASN A 66 -13.31 -4.35 8.31
C ASN A 66 -12.95 -4.83 9.74
N LEU A 67 -11.88 -4.29 10.30
CA LEU A 67 -11.37 -4.67 11.62
C LEU A 67 -12.19 -4.06 12.77
N ALA A 68 -13.06 -3.11 12.49
CA ALA A 68 -13.95 -2.45 13.44
C ALA A 68 -15.44 -2.79 13.22
N SER A 69 -15.74 -3.92 12.58
CA SER A 69 -17.13 -4.36 12.39
C SER A 69 -17.80 -4.70 13.73
N GLU A 70 -19.09 -4.41 13.88
CA GLU A 70 -19.91 -4.90 15.00
C GLU A 70 -20.07 -6.43 14.97
N ASP A 71 -19.93 -7.05 13.79
CA ASP A 71 -19.98 -8.50 13.59
C ASP A 71 -18.60 -9.13 13.79
N LYS A 72 -18.43 -9.87 14.88
CA LYS A 72 -17.19 -10.59 15.22
C LYS A 72 -16.74 -11.59 14.15
N THR A 73 -17.69 -12.17 13.38
CA THR A 73 -17.35 -13.11 12.29
C THR A 73 -16.65 -12.37 11.15
N LYS A 74 -17.07 -11.14 10.85
CA LYS A 74 -16.43 -10.27 9.86
C LYS A 74 -15.02 -9.83 10.30
N ILE A 75 -14.84 -9.52 11.60
CA ILE A 75 -13.51 -9.20 12.14
C ILE A 75 -12.58 -10.41 11.99
N THR A 76 -13.02 -11.60 12.38
CA THR A 76 -12.23 -12.84 12.27
C THR A 76 -11.87 -13.12 10.81
N ALA A 77 -12.82 -13.00 9.89
CA ALA A 77 -12.57 -13.18 8.47
C ALA A 77 -11.61 -12.12 7.90
N SER A 78 -11.71 -10.87 8.37
CA SER A 78 -10.81 -9.77 7.98
C SER A 78 -9.37 -10.05 8.43
N LYS A 79 -9.17 -10.41 9.71
CA LYS A 79 -7.85 -10.79 10.23
C LYS A 79 -7.26 -11.98 9.45
N LYS A 80 -8.10 -13.00 9.15
CA LYS A 80 -7.65 -14.14 8.35
C LYS A 80 -7.16 -13.74 6.97
N ARG A 81 -7.88 -12.89 6.23
CA ARG A 81 -7.45 -12.41 4.92
C ARG A 81 -6.13 -11.66 4.97
N ILE A 82 -5.94 -10.80 5.97
CA ILE A 82 -4.68 -10.07 6.17
C ILE A 82 -3.54 -11.05 6.51
N LEU A 83 -3.77 -12.01 7.42
CA LEU A 83 -2.75 -13.00 7.81
C LEU A 83 -2.39 -13.95 6.67
N ASP A 84 -3.36 -14.40 5.87
CA ASP A 84 -3.11 -15.18 4.65
C ASP A 84 -2.22 -14.37 3.66
N SER A 85 -2.48 -13.06 3.54
CA SER A 85 -1.65 -12.14 2.74
C SER A 85 -0.24 -11.99 3.32
N CYS A 86 -0.10 -11.92 4.65
CA CYS A 86 1.19 -11.84 5.34
C CYS A 86 2.04 -13.09 5.12
N GLU A 87 1.44 -14.27 5.13
CA GLU A 87 2.14 -15.51 4.81
C GLU A 87 2.66 -15.48 3.37
N ARG A 88 1.84 -15.04 2.40
CA ARG A 88 2.29 -14.92 0.99
C ARG A 88 3.38 -13.86 0.84
N ALA A 89 3.23 -12.72 1.51
CA ALA A 89 4.22 -11.65 1.52
C ALA A 89 5.57 -12.11 2.06
N HIS A 90 5.60 -12.99 3.06
CA HIS A 90 6.84 -13.60 3.55
C HIS A 90 7.61 -14.34 2.46
N PHE A 91 6.93 -15.15 1.65
CA PHE A 91 7.56 -15.88 0.55
C PHE A 91 7.91 -14.97 -0.63
N LEU A 92 7.02 -14.05 -0.98
CA LEU A 92 7.23 -13.04 -2.03
C LEU A 92 8.41 -12.11 -1.72
N GLY A 93 8.65 -11.79 -0.46
CA GLY A 93 9.78 -10.96 -0.02
C GLY A 93 11.15 -11.63 -0.20
N ALA A 94 11.20 -12.96 -0.36
CA ALA A 94 12.44 -13.74 -0.57
C ALA A 94 13.59 -13.36 0.39
N GLY A 95 13.24 -13.15 1.66
CA GLY A 95 14.14 -12.76 2.75
C GLY A 95 14.16 -11.25 3.07
N ALA A 96 13.63 -10.40 2.20
CA ALA A 96 13.36 -9.00 2.53
C ALA A 96 12.00 -8.85 3.23
N LYS A 97 11.83 -7.74 3.96
CA LYS A 97 10.55 -7.42 4.58
C LYS A 97 9.58 -6.92 3.50
N ALA A 98 8.41 -7.56 3.36
CA ALA A 98 7.39 -7.17 2.40
C ALA A 98 6.18 -6.53 3.10
N ALA A 99 5.72 -5.39 2.59
CA ALA A 99 4.53 -4.72 3.08
C ALA A 99 3.26 -5.48 2.66
N VAL A 100 2.29 -5.55 3.58
CA VAL A 100 0.92 -5.98 3.29
C VAL A 100 0.01 -4.79 3.49
N VAL A 101 -0.46 -4.25 2.37
CA VAL A 101 -1.32 -3.06 2.30
C VAL A 101 -2.78 -3.47 2.40
N PHE A 102 -3.59 -2.71 3.08
CA PHE A 102 -5.04 -2.94 3.20
C PHE A 102 -5.79 -1.73 3.75
N HIS A 103 -7.05 -1.57 3.34
CA HIS A 103 -8.01 -0.66 3.97
C HIS A 103 -8.50 -1.30 5.28
N ALA A 104 -8.25 -0.64 6.43
CA ALA A 104 -8.39 -1.31 7.72
C ALA A 104 -9.84 -1.43 8.21
N ALA A 105 -10.66 -0.38 8.07
CA ALA A 105 -12.00 -0.37 8.63
C ALA A 105 -12.92 0.71 8.03
N TYR A 106 -14.20 0.60 8.38
CA TYR A 106 -15.22 1.61 8.18
C TYR A 106 -15.67 2.09 9.56
N TYR A 107 -15.90 3.39 9.75
CA TYR A 107 -16.43 3.92 11.00
C TYR A 107 -17.85 3.44 11.28
N GLY A 108 -18.71 3.37 10.25
CA GLY A 108 -20.11 3.00 10.43
C GLY A 108 -20.80 3.92 11.42
N LYS A 109 -21.30 3.35 12.52
CA LYS A 109 -21.91 4.07 13.65
C LYS A 109 -20.97 4.19 14.86
N ILE A 110 -19.75 3.68 14.76
CA ILE A 110 -18.79 3.64 15.85
C ILE A 110 -18.05 4.99 15.92
N PRO A 111 -17.89 5.59 17.12
CA PRO A 111 -17.06 6.78 17.27
C PRO A 111 -15.63 6.54 16.76
N HIS A 112 -15.02 7.53 16.14
CA HIS A 112 -13.70 7.41 15.50
C HIS A 112 -12.62 6.88 16.45
N GLU A 113 -12.64 7.35 17.72
CA GLU A 113 -11.68 6.88 18.72
C GLU A 113 -11.87 5.39 19.04
N ASN A 114 -13.10 4.91 19.14
CA ASN A 114 -13.39 3.50 19.38
C ASN A 114 -12.98 2.65 18.15
N CYS A 115 -13.21 3.15 16.94
CA CYS A 115 -12.74 2.50 15.72
C CYS A 115 -11.21 2.38 15.70
N TYR A 116 -10.52 3.45 16.11
CA TYR A 116 -9.07 3.47 16.22
C TYR A 116 -8.55 2.38 17.19
N GLU A 117 -9.11 2.29 18.39
CA GLU A 117 -8.69 1.27 19.38
C GLU A 117 -8.93 -0.15 18.86
N LEU A 118 -10.09 -0.44 18.23
CA LEU A 118 -10.37 -1.75 17.63
C LEU A 118 -9.38 -2.12 16.54
N VAL A 119 -9.03 -1.18 15.67
CA VAL A 119 -8.01 -1.39 14.62
C VAL A 119 -6.65 -1.64 15.25
N LYS A 120 -6.25 -0.86 16.25
CA LYS A 120 -4.98 -1.01 16.97
C LYS A 120 -4.87 -2.39 17.64
N GLU A 121 -5.90 -2.82 18.37
CA GLU A 121 -5.95 -4.15 18.99
C GLU A 121 -5.78 -5.26 17.95
N ALA A 122 -6.50 -5.16 16.82
CA ALA A 122 -6.40 -6.13 15.73
C ALA A 122 -4.98 -6.17 15.11
N ILE A 123 -4.34 -5.01 14.91
CA ILE A 123 -2.95 -4.91 14.44
C ILE A 123 -2.00 -5.63 15.39
N VAL A 124 -2.08 -5.34 16.70
CA VAL A 124 -1.21 -5.96 17.72
C VAL A 124 -1.41 -7.48 17.77
N GLU A 125 -2.65 -7.97 17.69
CA GLU A 125 -2.95 -9.39 17.64
C GLU A 125 -2.34 -10.08 16.41
N MET A 126 -2.50 -9.47 15.23
CA MET A 126 -1.94 -10.01 13.99
C MET A 126 -0.41 -9.99 14.01
N GLN A 127 0.23 -8.97 14.57
CA GLN A 127 1.69 -8.90 14.73
C GLN A 127 2.23 -10.04 15.63
N LYS A 128 1.50 -10.43 16.68
CA LYS A 128 1.86 -11.62 17.49
C LYS A 128 1.85 -12.89 16.64
N THR A 129 0.84 -13.04 15.77
CA THR A 129 0.75 -14.19 14.86
C THR A 129 1.87 -14.19 13.83
N ILE A 130 2.18 -13.03 13.21
CA ILE A 130 3.29 -12.87 12.27
C ILE A 130 4.62 -13.24 12.93
N SER A 131 4.86 -12.73 14.15
CA SER A 131 6.07 -13.03 14.92
C SER A 131 6.18 -14.51 15.29
N LYS A 132 5.09 -15.13 15.78
CA LYS A 132 5.03 -16.56 16.12
C LYS A 132 5.40 -17.45 14.93
N ASN A 133 4.92 -17.11 13.74
CA ASN A 133 5.20 -17.84 12.49
C ASN A 133 6.53 -17.43 11.84
N LYS A 134 7.26 -16.47 12.41
CA LYS A 134 8.51 -15.93 11.85
C LYS A 134 8.35 -15.41 10.41
N TRP A 135 7.19 -14.88 10.08
CA TRP A 135 6.97 -14.29 8.77
C TRP A 135 7.70 -12.94 8.66
N ASN A 136 8.41 -12.74 7.56
CA ASN A 136 9.10 -11.49 7.28
C ASN A 136 8.21 -10.53 6.47
N SER A 137 6.99 -10.31 6.97
CA SER A 137 6.01 -9.39 6.43
C SER A 137 5.68 -8.30 7.45
N VAL A 138 5.15 -7.17 7.00
CA VAL A 138 4.77 -6.05 7.84
C VAL A 138 3.41 -5.50 7.43
N LEU A 139 2.55 -5.26 8.42
CA LEU A 139 1.24 -4.65 8.22
C LEU A 139 1.39 -3.18 7.83
N ALA A 140 0.72 -2.77 6.77
CA ALA A 140 0.74 -1.41 6.25
C ALA A 140 -0.68 -0.95 5.93
N PRO A 141 -1.51 -0.61 6.94
CA PRO A 141 -2.82 -0.02 6.68
C PRO A 141 -2.66 1.24 5.82
N GLU A 142 -3.63 1.45 4.94
CA GLU A 142 -3.58 2.46 3.89
C GLU A 142 -4.46 3.67 4.20
N THR A 143 -4.03 4.85 3.73
CA THR A 143 -4.89 6.04 3.71
C THR A 143 -6.04 5.83 2.75
N THR A 144 -7.25 6.20 3.16
CA THR A 144 -8.50 5.91 2.42
C THR A 144 -9.14 7.14 1.83
N GLY A 145 -9.78 7.01 0.68
CA GLY A 145 -10.38 8.12 -0.07
C GLY A 145 -11.78 8.53 0.40
N LYS A 146 -12.46 7.73 1.23
CA LYS A 146 -13.80 8.04 1.74
C LYS A 146 -13.77 8.52 3.18
N LYS A 147 -14.51 9.60 3.49
CA LYS A 147 -14.63 10.13 4.84
C LYS A 147 -15.29 9.15 5.84
N SER A 148 -16.03 8.15 5.34
CA SER A 148 -16.66 7.09 6.13
C SER A 148 -15.71 5.94 6.51
N GLN A 149 -14.46 5.97 6.03
CA GLN A 149 -13.46 4.93 6.27
C GLN A 149 -12.38 5.43 7.23
N PHE A 150 -11.88 4.53 8.07
CA PHE A 150 -10.65 4.70 8.85
C PHE A 150 -9.45 4.79 7.92
N GLY A 151 -8.50 5.67 8.20
CA GLY A 151 -7.28 5.80 7.41
C GLY A 151 -6.96 7.25 7.03
N THR A 152 -7.14 8.20 7.95
CA THR A 152 -6.50 9.52 7.83
C THR A 152 -4.99 9.39 8.06
N VAL A 153 -4.21 10.31 7.53
CA VAL A 153 -2.75 10.34 7.76
C VAL A 153 -2.41 10.36 9.25
N ASP A 154 -3.13 11.15 10.04
CA ASP A 154 -2.86 11.30 11.47
C ASP A 154 -3.18 10.01 12.25
N GLU A 155 -4.28 9.31 11.91
CA GLU A 155 -4.59 8.00 12.49
C GLU A 155 -3.51 6.97 12.18
N LEU A 156 -3.06 6.89 10.92
CA LEU A 156 -2.06 5.91 10.52
C LEU A 156 -0.67 6.20 11.08
N LEU A 157 -0.27 7.46 11.19
CA LEU A 157 0.98 7.84 11.84
C LEU A 157 0.96 7.54 13.35
N LYS A 158 -0.17 7.84 14.03
CA LYS A 158 -0.40 7.47 15.43
C LYS A 158 -0.32 5.95 15.61
N LEU A 159 -1.03 5.20 14.77
CA LEU A 159 -1.05 3.75 14.78
C LEU A 159 0.34 3.13 14.56
N SER A 160 1.08 3.63 13.58
CA SER A 160 2.44 3.21 13.29
C SER A 160 3.38 3.48 14.47
N LYS A 161 3.28 4.65 15.10
CA LYS A 161 4.05 5.02 16.29
C LYS A 161 3.76 4.11 17.49
N GLU A 162 2.48 3.77 17.72
CA GLU A 162 2.06 2.98 18.88
C GLU A 162 2.30 1.47 18.70
N THR A 163 2.24 0.95 17.47
CA THR A 163 2.31 -0.49 17.21
C THR A 163 3.56 -0.94 16.47
N GLY A 164 4.28 -0.02 15.84
CA GLY A 164 5.41 -0.35 14.96
C GLY A 164 5.01 -0.93 13.60
N CYS A 165 3.72 -0.92 13.24
CA CYS A 165 3.30 -1.24 11.86
C CYS A 165 3.80 -0.17 10.89
N TRP A 166 3.89 -0.49 9.62
CA TRP A 166 4.07 0.53 8.58
C TRP A 166 2.73 1.20 8.27
N LEU A 167 2.73 2.12 7.32
CA LEU A 167 1.54 2.68 6.70
C LEU A 167 1.76 2.75 5.19
N CYS A 168 0.69 2.68 4.43
CA CYS A 168 0.70 3.00 3.01
C CYS A 168 0.04 4.37 2.80
N VAL A 169 0.68 5.25 2.04
CA VAL A 169 0.14 6.56 1.70
C VAL A 169 -0.37 6.52 0.26
N ASP A 170 -1.68 6.47 0.07
CA ASP A 170 -2.28 6.68 -1.24
C ASP A 170 -2.58 8.16 -1.47
N PHE A 171 -1.88 8.76 -2.41
CA PHE A 171 -2.03 10.18 -2.75
C PHE A 171 -3.32 10.47 -3.51
N ALA A 172 -3.83 9.51 -4.28
CA ALA A 172 -5.13 9.64 -4.95
C ALA A 172 -6.26 9.65 -3.91
N HIS A 173 -6.21 8.76 -2.94
CA HIS A 173 -7.16 8.73 -1.83
C HIS A 173 -7.11 9.99 -0.98
N LEU A 174 -5.92 10.52 -0.69
CA LEU A 174 -5.79 11.79 0.04
C LEU A 174 -6.45 12.95 -0.71
N LEU A 175 -6.24 13.01 -2.03
CA LEU A 175 -6.87 14.02 -2.88
C LEU A 175 -8.41 13.88 -2.86
N ALA A 176 -8.91 12.66 -3.02
CA ALA A 176 -10.35 12.37 -3.02
C ALA A 176 -11.03 12.69 -1.68
N ARG A 177 -10.35 12.41 -0.57
CA ARG A 177 -10.88 12.62 0.79
C ARG A 177 -10.94 14.10 1.19
N ASN A 178 -9.90 14.86 0.81
CA ASN A 178 -9.69 16.23 1.28
C ASN A 178 -9.94 17.31 0.21
N ASN A 179 -10.21 16.90 -1.04
CA ASN A 179 -10.32 17.75 -2.24
C ASN A 179 -9.01 18.44 -2.64
N HIS A 180 -7.97 18.38 -1.81
CA HIS A 180 -6.61 18.89 -2.09
C HIS A 180 -5.58 18.17 -1.21
N ILE A 181 -4.31 18.31 -1.55
CA ILE A 181 -3.19 17.80 -0.75
C ILE A 181 -2.30 18.97 -0.36
N GLU A 182 -2.17 19.23 0.94
CA GLU A 182 -1.18 20.15 1.49
C GLU A 182 0.18 19.44 1.55
N TYR A 183 0.85 19.32 0.41
CA TYR A 183 2.08 18.54 0.26
C TYR A 183 3.15 18.89 1.29
N LYS A 184 3.40 20.19 1.55
CA LYS A 184 4.42 20.60 2.53
C LYS A 184 4.13 20.02 3.90
N ALA A 185 2.93 20.24 4.43
CA ALA A 185 2.54 19.75 5.76
C ALA A 185 2.55 18.22 5.82
N LEU A 186 2.07 17.55 4.77
CA LEU A 186 2.09 16.08 4.67
C LEU A 186 3.53 15.55 4.73
N PHE A 187 4.42 16.08 3.89
CA PHE A 187 5.80 15.59 3.82
C PHE A 187 6.62 15.90 5.07
N GLU A 188 6.34 17.00 5.77
CA GLU A 188 6.89 17.28 7.10
C GLU A 188 6.45 16.21 8.11
N LYS A 189 5.15 15.87 8.17
CA LYS A 189 4.64 14.79 9.04
C LYS A 189 5.30 13.44 8.70
N LEU A 190 5.35 13.07 7.42
CA LEU A 190 5.98 11.82 6.98
C LEU A 190 7.46 11.75 7.36
N LYS A 191 8.21 12.83 7.15
CA LYS A 191 9.64 12.89 7.47
C LYS A 191 9.92 12.66 8.95
N HIS A 192 9.06 13.18 9.83
CA HIS A 192 9.28 13.14 11.26
C HIS A 192 8.65 11.94 11.97
N SER A 193 7.58 11.38 11.42
CA SER A 193 6.72 10.42 12.14
C SER A 193 6.51 9.08 11.43
N ALA A 194 6.77 8.99 10.12
CA ALA A 194 6.57 7.74 9.39
C ALA A 194 7.77 6.77 9.57
N PRO A 195 7.57 5.47 9.30
CA PRO A 195 8.64 4.50 9.16
C PRO A 195 9.68 4.94 8.12
N LYS A 196 10.91 4.41 8.22
CA LYS A 196 11.99 4.76 7.27
C LYS A 196 11.64 4.44 5.82
N HIS A 197 10.90 3.37 5.59
CA HIS A 197 10.39 2.97 4.27
C HIS A 197 8.87 3.13 4.25
N ILE A 198 8.35 3.80 3.23
CA ILE A 198 6.93 4.13 3.08
C ILE A 198 6.41 3.51 1.77
N PRO A 199 5.61 2.44 1.82
CA PRO A 199 4.76 2.05 0.69
C PRO A 199 3.84 3.21 0.31
N CYS A 200 3.66 3.47 -0.98
CA CYS A 200 2.68 4.44 -1.40
C CYS A 200 2.01 4.06 -2.73
N HIS A 201 0.76 4.47 -2.88
CA HIS A 201 -0.01 4.36 -4.10
C HIS A 201 -0.19 5.72 -4.74
N PHE A 202 -0.27 5.72 -6.07
CA PHE A 202 -0.43 6.94 -6.83
C PHE A 202 -1.14 6.68 -8.15
N SER A 203 -2.17 7.48 -8.44
CA SER A 203 -2.89 7.49 -9.71
C SER A 203 -3.62 8.83 -9.88
N GLY A 204 -4.21 9.07 -11.04
CA GLY A 204 -5.30 10.02 -11.16
C GLY A 204 -6.54 9.47 -10.44
N ILE A 205 -7.45 10.35 -10.02
CA ILE A 205 -8.66 9.96 -9.30
C ILE A 205 -9.85 10.81 -9.72
N GLU A 206 -11.03 10.19 -9.84
CA GLU A 206 -12.32 10.85 -9.87
C GLU A 206 -12.98 10.73 -8.51
N TRP A 207 -13.52 11.81 -7.97
CA TRP A 207 -14.18 11.83 -6.67
C TRP A 207 -15.42 12.72 -6.64
N THR A 208 -16.20 12.58 -5.58
CA THR A 208 -17.34 13.41 -5.22
C THR A 208 -17.22 13.81 -3.76
N ASP A 209 -18.20 14.54 -3.22
CA ASP A 209 -18.25 14.87 -1.79
C ASP A 209 -18.26 13.64 -0.87
N ALA A 210 -18.68 12.49 -1.38
CA ALA A 210 -18.64 11.20 -0.68
C ALA A 210 -17.26 10.52 -0.68
N GLY A 211 -16.30 11.06 -1.45
CA GLY A 211 -14.95 10.54 -1.62
C GLY A 211 -14.70 9.93 -2.99
N GLU A 212 -13.76 9.02 -3.07
CA GLU A 212 -13.31 8.36 -4.29
C GLU A 212 -14.42 7.64 -5.06
N ARG A 213 -14.34 7.69 -6.40
CA ARG A 213 -15.19 6.93 -7.32
C ARG A 213 -14.40 5.90 -8.14
N ARG A 214 -13.35 6.33 -8.82
CA ARG A 214 -12.49 5.45 -9.63
C ARG A 214 -11.12 6.08 -9.88
N HIS A 215 -10.13 5.24 -10.07
CA HIS A 215 -8.80 5.64 -10.53
C HIS A 215 -8.82 6.06 -12.01
N LEU A 216 -8.01 7.03 -12.35
CA LEU A 216 -7.80 7.58 -13.69
C LEU A 216 -6.32 7.48 -14.07
N LEU A 217 -6.02 7.70 -15.35
CA LEU A 217 -4.63 7.86 -15.78
C LEU A 217 -3.97 9.04 -15.05
N THR A 218 -2.72 8.88 -14.69
CA THR A 218 -1.98 9.88 -13.92
C THR A 218 -1.45 10.99 -14.85
N LYS A 219 -1.69 12.24 -14.51
CA LYS A 219 -1.19 13.39 -15.26
C LYS A 219 0.29 13.61 -14.98
N GLU A 220 1.06 14.04 -15.99
CA GLU A 220 2.49 14.32 -15.83
C GLU A 220 2.78 15.40 -14.78
N GLN A 221 1.92 16.40 -14.67
CA GLN A 221 2.07 17.47 -13.69
C GLN A 221 1.99 16.92 -12.26
N ASP A 222 1.01 16.04 -11.99
CA ASP A 222 0.81 15.45 -10.66
C ASP A 222 2.00 14.53 -10.30
N ILE A 223 2.53 13.80 -11.30
CA ILE A 223 3.75 12.99 -11.12
C ILE A 223 4.95 13.87 -10.77
N LYS A 224 5.16 14.96 -11.52
CA LYS A 224 6.29 15.89 -11.27
C LYS A 224 6.19 16.51 -9.88
N GLU A 225 5.00 16.90 -9.48
CA GLU A 225 4.75 17.48 -8.17
C GLU A 225 5.10 16.49 -7.06
N LEU A 226 4.50 15.29 -7.07
CA LEU A 226 4.79 14.25 -6.08
C LEU A 226 6.30 13.95 -5.99
N LEU A 227 6.93 13.65 -7.12
CA LEU A 227 8.34 13.26 -7.16
C LEU A 227 9.26 14.39 -6.66
N SER A 228 8.93 15.65 -6.93
CA SER A 228 9.67 16.80 -6.43
C SER A 228 9.64 16.87 -4.90
N TRP A 229 8.50 16.60 -4.29
CA TRP A 229 8.36 16.53 -2.84
C TRP A 229 9.09 15.34 -2.24
N VAL A 230 8.98 14.14 -2.83
CA VAL A 230 9.70 12.94 -2.38
C VAL A 230 11.22 13.17 -2.38
N LYS A 231 11.76 13.77 -3.45
CA LYS A 231 13.19 14.12 -3.56
C LYS A 231 13.58 15.17 -2.53
N LYS A 232 12.82 16.27 -2.43
CA LYS A 232 13.10 17.37 -1.48
C LYS A 232 13.21 16.89 -0.04
N TYR A 233 12.36 15.95 0.38
CA TYR A 233 12.38 15.41 1.75
C TYR A 233 13.25 14.16 1.89
N ASN A 234 13.84 13.67 0.80
CA ASN A 234 14.68 12.47 0.75
C ASN A 234 14.02 11.27 1.43
N LEU A 235 12.78 10.97 1.04
CA LEU A 235 12.04 9.83 1.57
C LEU A 235 12.40 8.55 0.82
N ASP A 236 12.36 7.43 1.54
CA ASP A 236 12.47 6.08 0.98
C ASP A 236 11.06 5.54 0.71
N MET A 237 10.66 5.47 -0.56
CA MET A 237 9.30 5.13 -0.97
C MET A 237 9.28 4.12 -2.11
N ASN A 238 8.35 3.16 -2.02
CA ASN A 238 7.91 2.37 -3.17
C ASN A 238 6.62 3.01 -3.69
N ILE A 239 6.64 3.53 -4.92
CA ILE A 239 5.49 4.18 -5.56
C ILE A 239 4.85 3.19 -6.51
N ILE A 240 3.69 2.69 -6.14
CA ILE A 240 2.87 1.75 -6.92
C ILE A 240 1.78 2.53 -7.65
N ASN A 241 1.71 2.35 -8.95
CA ASN A 241 0.69 3.00 -9.77
C ASN A 241 -0.56 2.11 -9.88
N GLU A 242 -1.72 2.67 -9.52
CA GLU A 242 -3.02 2.01 -9.54
C GLU A 242 -3.96 2.57 -10.61
N SER A 243 -3.43 3.26 -11.62
CA SER A 243 -4.25 3.75 -12.74
C SER A 243 -4.82 2.59 -13.58
N PRO A 244 -5.78 2.87 -14.48
CA PRO A 244 -6.26 1.86 -15.44
C PRO A 244 -5.19 1.30 -16.39
N ASP A 245 -4.04 1.98 -16.53
CA ASP A 245 -2.83 1.47 -17.19
C ASP A 245 -1.63 1.54 -16.22
N PRO A 246 -1.54 0.60 -15.24
CA PRO A 246 -0.55 0.70 -14.18
C PRO A 246 0.89 0.61 -14.71
N LEU A 247 1.13 -0.22 -15.73
CA LEU A 247 2.46 -0.37 -16.32
C LEU A 247 2.87 0.88 -17.12
N GLY A 248 1.99 1.40 -17.98
CA GLY A 248 2.26 2.60 -18.78
C GLY A 248 2.51 3.82 -17.91
N ASP A 249 1.69 4.03 -16.89
CA ASP A 249 1.85 5.15 -15.95
C ASP A 249 3.09 4.98 -15.06
N SER A 250 3.48 3.75 -14.69
CA SER A 250 4.75 3.50 -13.99
C SER A 250 5.95 3.83 -14.87
N ILE A 251 5.94 3.46 -16.15
CA ILE A 251 6.98 3.83 -17.12
C ILE A 251 7.08 5.35 -17.26
N LYS A 252 5.95 6.05 -17.39
CA LYS A 252 5.87 7.51 -17.43
C LYS A 252 6.47 8.12 -16.16
N THR A 253 6.10 7.62 -14.99
CA THR A 253 6.61 8.07 -13.69
C THR A 253 8.13 7.88 -13.58
N ALA A 254 8.64 6.73 -14.00
CA ALA A 254 10.09 6.44 -13.98
C ALA A 254 10.88 7.34 -14.96
N LYS A 255 10.32 7.67 -16.14
CA LYS A 255 10.92 8.63 -17.07
C LYS A 255 10.99 10.04 -16.46
N ILE A 256 9.91 10.48 -15.82
CA ILE A 256 9.86 11.79 -15.15
C ILE A 256 10.83 11.84 -13.98
N LEU A 257 10.94 10.77 -13.17
CA LEU A 257 11.91 10.71 -12.06
C LEU A 257 13.35 10.95 -12.54
N LYS A 258 13.72 10.40 -13.70
CA LYS A 258 15.06 10.59 -14.30
C LYS A 258 15.29 12.00 -14.81
N SER A 259 14.25 12.73 -15.18
CA SER A 259 14.33 14.10 -15.70
C SER A 259 14.34 15.19 -14.64
N ILE A 260 13.87 14.90 -13.44
CA ILE A 260 13.89 15.84 -12.31
C ILE A 260 15.31 15.84 -11.71
N LYS A 261 15.94 17.02 -11.70
CA LYS A 261 17.28 17.26 -11.10
C LYS A 261 17.27 17.23 -9.58
#